data_703776f313d96e124276d5f494011fe3
#
_entry.id   703776f313d96e124276d5f494011fe3
#
_cell.length_a   1.000
_cell.length_b   1.000
_cell.length_c   1.000
_cell.angle_alpha   90.00
_cell.angle_beta   90.00
_cell.angle_gamma   90.00
#
_symmetry.space_group_name_H-M   'P 1'
#
loop_
_entity.id
_entity.type
_entity.pdbx_description
1 polymer ?
#
loop_
_entity_poly.entity_id
_entity_poly.type
_entity_poly.pdbx_seq_one_letter_code
_entity_poly.pdbx_strand_id
1 'polypeptide(L)'
;GYSAWANPFNGVKMYVSYAKTRFIVIWSKNPRPLLNHIDELKARGIGCYVQYSLNDYEEEKLERGVPPLAERIETFKKLVDVLGKGSVIWRFDPMVLTEDITIEKLLNKIENIGDQLKGYTEKLVFSFVDILSYNKVKNNLKANGISFVDWTEDKMTEFASRLVALNKEKGWNYKLATCGERGRYPGVEPNHCIDDELIIKKSFHDKELMNYLKAEIKPMPPRDMFTNTITLPEGAIILDSNHYATRGDNRDKGQREFCGCMKSKDIGQYNTCIHMCEYCYANTSKEAAAKNFKCHRENPWGETITGK
;
A
#
# COMPACT_ATOMS: atom_id res chain seq x y z
N GLY A 1 10.00 21.99 -6.45
CA GLY A 1 10.72 20.96 -7.16
C GLY A 1 9.85 20.30 -8.22
N TYR A 2 10.47 19.58 -9.12
CA TYR A 2 9.83 18.77 -10.15
C TYR A 2 10.68 17.53 -10.43
N SER A 3 10.10 16.53 -11.06
CA SER A 3 10.85 15.44 -11.68
C SER A 3 10.35 15.17 -13.10
N ALA A 4 11.22 14.58 -13.90
CA ALA A 4 10.93 14.16 -15.25
C ALA A 4 10.94 12.63 -15.35
N TRP A 5 10.20 12.09 -16.31
CA TRP A 5 10.29 10.68 -16.71
C TRP A 5 9.98 10.57 -18.19
N ALA A 6 10.47 9.49 -18.80
CA ALA A 6 10.12 9.18 -20.18
C ALA A 6 8.85 8.32 -20.19
N ASN A 7 7.87 8.69 -21.03
CA ASN A 7 6.72 7.86 -21.28
C ASN A 7 7.18 6.52 -21.89
N PRO A 8 6.87 5.36 -21.28
CA PRO A 8 7.37 4.08 -21.74
C PRO A 8 6.87 3.64 -23.12
N PHE A 9 5.78 4.26 -23.61
CA PHE A 9 5.16 3.91 -24.90
C PHE A 9 5.71 4.72 -26.07
N ASN A 10 6.01 6.00 -25.88
CA ASN A 10 6.41 6.90 -26.97
C ASN A 10 7.73 7.64 -26.72
N GLY A 11 8.38 7.42 -25.58
CA GLY A 11 9.66 8.06 -25.23
C GLY A 11 9.58 9.55 -24.89
N VAL A 12 8.40 10.17 -24.97
CA VAL A 12 8.23 11.60 -24.70
C VAL A 12 8.55 11.90 -23.23
N LYS A 13 9.40 12.90 -23.01
CA LYS A 13 9.75 13.37 -21.67
C LYS A 13 8.57 14.14 -21.07
N MET A 14 8.16 13.72 -19.89
CA MET A 14 7.05 14.29 -19.12
C MET A 14 7.57 14.86 -17.80
N TYR A 15 6.92 15.90 -17.30
CA TYR A 15 7.31 16.58 -16.07
C TYR A 15 6.17 16.57 -15.06
N VAL A 16 6.52 16.43 -13.79
CA VAL A 16 5.60 16.60 -12.65
C VAL A 16 6.17 17.65 -11.72
N SER A 17 5.39 18.69 -11.47
CA SER A 17 5.71 19.69 -10.46
C SER A 17 5.19 19.26 -9.10
N TYR A 18 6.00 19.41 -8.05
CA TYR A 18 5.64 19.15 -6.66
C TYR A 18 5.20 20.39 -5.90
N ALA A 19 5.11 21.56 -6.58
CA ALA A 19 4.80 22.84 -5.93
C ALA A 19 3.45 22.86 -5.19
N LYS A 20 2.49 22.05 -5.64
CA LYS A 20 1.15 21.94 -5.05
C LYS A 20 0.91 20.62 -4.31
N THR A 21 1.96 19.87 -4.00
CA THR A 21 1.83 18.61 -3.27
C THR A 21 1.39 18.88 -1.85
N ARG A 22 0.29 18.26 -1.43
CA ARG A 22 -0.29 18.33 -0.08
C ARG A 22 -0.24 17.00 0.64
N PHE A 23 -0.25 15.90 -0.12
CA PHE A 23 -0.26 14.57 0.46
C PHE A 23 0.50 13.58 -0.43
N ILE A 24 1.20 12.63 0.19
CA ILE A 24 1.98 11.60 -0.50
C ILE A 24 1.59 10.23 0.05
N VAL A 25 1.28 9.31 -0.85
CA VAL A 25 1.09 7.89 -0.51
C VAL A 25 2.31 7.12 -0.98
N ILE A 26 2.96 6.41 -0.07
CA ILE A 26 4.24 5.75 -0.32
C ILE A 26 4.06 4.24 -0.30
N TRP A 27 4.41 3.57 -1.41
CA TRP A 27 4.49 2.11 -1.47
C TRP A 27 5.94 1.68 -1.38
N SER A 28 6.25 0.82 -0.44
CA SER A 28 7.60 0.29 -0.32
C SER A 28 7.64 -1.05 0.41
N LYS A 29 8.64 -1.88 0.05
CA LYS A 29 9.08 -3.04 0.85
C LYS A 29 10.20 -2.67 1.83
N ASN A 30 10.76 -1.48 1.69
CA ASN A 30 11.76 -0.92 2.61
C ASN A 30 11.58 0.62 2.71
N PRO A 31 10.61 1.11 3.45
CA PRO A 31 10.42 2.55 3.64
C PRO A 31 11.36 3.16 4.71
N ARG A 32 12.38 2.44 5.19
CA ARG A 32 13.31 2.95 6.20
C ARG A 32 13.95 4.31 5.86
N PRO A 33 14.34 4.59 4.59
CA PRO A 33 14.87 5.91 4.22
C PRO A 33 13.90 7.07 4.47
N LEU A 34 12.59 6.84 4.44
CA LEU A 34 11.58 7.85 4.72
C LEU A 34 11.72 8.47 6.10
N LEU A 35 12.19 7.71 7.09
CA LEU A 35 12.39 8.20 8.46
C LEU A 35 13.24 9.48 8.52
N ASN A 36 14.21 9.62 7.59
CA ASN A 36 15.09 10.80 7.52
C ASN A 36 14.42 12.03 6.89
N HIS A 37 13.23 11.88 6.30
CA HIS A 37 12.54 12.94 5.56
C HIS A 37 11.19 13.33 6.15
N ILE A 38 10.74 12.66 7.20
CA ILE A 38 9.42 12.91 7.81
C ILE A 38 9.33 14.32 8.35
N ASP A 39 10.37 14.82 9.04
CA ASP A 39 10.38 16.17 9.59
C ASP A 39 10.35 17.23 8.50
N GLU A 40 11.01 16.99 7.38
CA GLU A 40 10.92 17.87 6.21
C GLU A 40 9.51 17.91 5.63
N LEU A 41 8.84 16.76 5.49
CA LEU A 41 7.45 16.70 5.02
C LEU A 41 6.52 17.44 5.97
N LYS A 42 6.66 17.25 7.27
CA LYS A 42 5.89 17.95 8.30
C LYS A 42 6.11 19.47 8.24
N ALA A 43 7.37 19.92 8.14
CA ALA A 43 7.71 21.34 8.03
C ALA A 43 7.12 22.02 6.79
N ARG A 44 6.92 21.23 5.71
CA ARG A 44 6.27 21.70 4.48
C ARG A 44 4.75 21.58 4.50
N GLY A 45 4.15 21.07 5.57
CA GLY A 45 2.71 20.81 5.65
C GLY A 45 2.23 19.69 4.72
N ILE A 46 3.11 18.76 4.34
CA ILE A 46 2.79 17.65 3.44
C ILE A 46 2.45 16.42 4.28
N GLY A 47 1.20 15.97 4.23
CA GLY A 47 0.78 14.72 4.86
C GLY A 47 1.30 13.49 4.10
N CYS A 48 1.45 12.36 4.80
CA CYS A 48 1.75 11.09 4.14
C CYS A 48 1.23 9.89 4.93
N TYR A 49 1.05 8.78 4.22
CA TYR A 49 0.94 7.45 4.80
C TYR A 49 1.68 6.42 3.96
N VAL A 50 1.97 5.27 4.55
CA VAL A 50 2.79 4.23 3.95
C VAL A 50 1.96 2.97 3.71
N GLN A 51 1.96 2.49 2.48
CA GLN A 51 1.54 1.16 2.07
C GLN A 51 2.78 0.26 2.16
N TYR A 52 2.97 -0.42 3.28
CA TYR A 52 4.19 -1.20 3.54
C TYR A 52 3.99 -2.66 3.14
N SER A 53 4.58 -3.07 2.02
CA SER A 53 4.59 -4.49 1.60
C SER A 53 5.58 -5.27 2.48
N LEU A 54 5.08 -5.84 3.55
CA LEU A 54 5.81 -6.62 4.53
C LEU A 54 5.40 -8.09 4.41
N ASN A 55 6.03 -8.80 3.48
CA ASN A 55 5.92 -10.23 3.25
C ASN A 55 7.02 -10.98 3.99
N ASP A 56 6.89 -12.29 4.10
CA ASP A 56 7.93 -13.17 4.59
C ASP A 56 8.24 -14.24 3.53
N TYR A 57 9.19 -13.91 2.64
CA TYR A 57 9.68 -14.79 1.58
C TYR A 57 11.21 -14.97 1.65
N GLU A 58 11.80 -14.89 2.85
CA GLU A 58 13.24 -15.01 3.04
C GLU A 58 13.75 -16.41 2.73
N GLU A 59 13.08 -17.43 3.26
CA GLU A 59 13.44 -18.83 3.03
C GLU A 59 13.39 -19.19 1.54
N GLU A 60 12.34 -18.75 0.86
CA GLU A 60 12.08 -19.03 -0.54
C GLU A 60 12.88 -18.12 -1.48
N LYS A 61 13.57 -17.11 -0.95
CA LYS A 61 14.42 -16.18 -1.70
C LYS A 61 13.69 -15.45 -2.84
N LEU A 62 12.37 -15.22 -2.66
CA LEU A 62 11.57 -14.53 -3.66
C LEU A 62 11.81 -13.01 -3.67
N GLU A 63 12.40 -12.45 -2.61
CA GLU A 63 12.63 -11.01 -2.40
C GLU A 63 14.09 -10.74 -1.99
N ARG A 64 15.06 -11.12 -2.82
CA ARG A 64 16.50 -11.17 -2.47
C ARG A 64 17.13 -9.83 -2.08
N GLY A 65 16.59 -8.72 -2.57
CA GLY A 65 17.09 -7.37 -2.30
C GLY A 65 16.34 -6.63 -1.20
N VAL A 66 15.45 -7.31 -0.48
CA VAL A 66 14.69 -6.74 0.64
C VAL A 66 15.46 -6.98 1.94
N PRO A 67 15.50 -6.02 2.89
CA PRO A 67 16.11 -6.24 4.19
C PRO A 67 15.45 -7.38 4.98
N PRO A 68 16.15 -7.95 5.97
CA PRO A 68 15.62 -9.02 6.82
C PRO A 68 14.27 -8.65 7.45
N LEU A 69 13.39 -9.63 7.65
CA LEU A 69 12.04 -9.46 8.19
C LEU A 69 12.06 -8.72 9.52
N ALA A 70 12.97 -9.09 10.42
CA ALA A 70 13.08 -8.45 11.74
C ALA A 70 13.36 -6.94 11.62
N GLU A 71 14.24 -6.52 10.71
CA GLU A 71 14.54 -5.09 10.48
C GLU A 71 13.33 -4.37 9.86
N ARG A 72 12.57 -5.04 9.00
CA ARG A 72 11.37 -4.47 8.38
C ARG A 72 10.24 -4.28 9.39
N ILE A 73 10.06 -5.23 10.31
CA ILE A 73 9.10 -5.12 11.42
C ILE A 73 9.50 -3.96 12.35
N GLU A 74 10.78 -3.85 12.69
CA GLU A 74 11.28 -2.71 13.49
C GLU A 74 11.04 -1.37 12.76
N THR A 75 11.31 -1.31 11.47
CA THR A 75 11.05 -0.13 10.65
C THR A 75 9.57 0.22 10.62
N PHE A 76 8.68 -0.79 10.54
CA PHE A 76 7.23 -0.61 10.59
C PHE A 76 6.83 0.10 11.89
N LYS A 77 7.28 -0.42 13.02
CA LYS A 77 6.98 0.14 14.35
C LYS A 77 7.49 1.58 14.48
N LYS A 78 8.73 1.85 14.08
CA LYS A 78 9.30 3.21 14.08
C LYS A 78 8.51 4.20 13.23
N LEU A 79 8.05 3.77 12.06
CA LEU A 79 7.20 4.60 11.20
C LEU A 79 5.85 4.90 11.86
N VAL A 80 5.26 3.93 12.55
CA VAL A 80 4.01 4.17 13.30
C VAL A 80 4.23 5.14 14.44
N ASP A 81 5.35 5.03 15.17
CA ASP A 81 5.68 5.95 16.28
C ASP A 81 5.81 7.40 15.79
N VAL A 82 6.36 7.63 14.59
CA VAL A 82 6.59 8.97 14.05
C VAL A 82 5.39 9.53 13.27
N LEU A 83 4.67 8.69 12.51
CA LEU A 83 3.54 9.09 11.66
C LEU A 83 2.18 8.96 12.37
N GLY A 84 2.13 8.25 13.48
CA GLY A 84 0.92 7.93 14.24
C GLY A 84 0.19 6.69 13.72
N LYS A 85 -0.65 6.12 14.57
CA LYS A 85 -1.47 4.94 14.27
C LYS A 85 -2.33 5.16 13.02
N GLY A 86 -2.53 4.09 12.24
CA GLY A 86 -3.28 4.12 10.98
C GLY A 86 -2.54 4.78 9.82
N SER A 87 -1.30 5.27 10.00
CA SER A 87 -0.50 5.85 8.91
C SER A 87 0.43 4.86 8.22
N VAL A 88 0.55 3.65 8.73
CA VAL A 88 1.30 2.57 8.10
C VAL A 88 0.38 1.38 7.92
N ILE A 89 0.09 1.07 6.68
CA ILE A 89 -0.80 -0.03 6.30
C ILE A 89 0.06 -1.25 6.01
N TRP A 90 -0.19 -2.34 6.72
CA TRP A 90 0.47 -3.60 6.42
C TRP A 90 -0.14 -4.22 5.17
N ARG A 91 0.72 -4.58 4.22
CA ARG A 91 0.37 -5.33 3.02
C ARG A 91 1.15 -6.63 2.98
N PHE A 92 0.44 -7.74 2.93
CA PHE A 92 1.02 -9.02 2.52
C PHE A 92 0.66 -9.23 1.04
N ASP A 93 1.50 -8.70 0.16
CA ASP A 93 1.12 -8.45 -1.24
C ASP A 93 2.35 -8.51 -2.18
N PRO A 94 2.32 -9.41 -3.17
CA PRO A 94 1.30 -10.42 -3.45
C PRO A 94 1.51 -11.72 -2.65
N MET A 95 0.44 -12.53 -2.53
CA MET A 95 0.53 -13.90 -2.06
C MET A 95 0.92 -14.83 -3.20
N VAL A 96 2.00 -15.55 -3.03
CA VAL A 96 2.53 -16.49 -4.02
C VAL A 96 2.35 -17.91 -3.51
N LEU A 97 1.74 -18.79 -4.32
CA LEU A 97 1.70 -20.22 -4.06
C LEU A 97 2.75 -20.94 -4.90
N THR A 98 3.45 -21.87 -4.28
CA THR A 98 4.36 -22.81 -4.93
C THR A 98 4.16 -24.20 -4.33
N GLU A 99 4.91 -25.20 -4.77
CA GLU A 99 4.91 -26.51 -4.12
C GLU A 99 5.34 -26.42 -2.64
N ASP A 100 6.27 -25.50 -2.33
CA ASP A 100 6.80 -25.28 -0.98
C ASP A 100 6.04 -24.22 -0.18
N ILE A 101 5.30 -23.33 -0.85
CA ILE A 101 4.51 -22.26 -0.22
C ILE A 101 3.04 -22.63 -0.35
N THR A 102 2.52 -23.35 0.63
CA THR A 102 1.11 -23.73 0.73
C THR A 102 0.28 -22.63 1.40
N ILE A 103 -1.06 -22.76 1.35
CA ILE A 103 -1.98 -21.88 2.11
C ILE A 103 -1.64 -21.90 3.60
N GLU A 104 -1.35 -23.08 4.17
CA GLU A 104 -0.95 -23.23 5.56
C GLU A 104 0.32 -22.42 5.88
N LYS A 105 1.35 -22.59 5.06
CA LYS A 105 2.62 -21.86 5.24
C LYS A 105 2.42 -20.35 5.13
N LEU A 106 1.57 -19.86 4.23
CA LEU A 106 1.24 -18.43 4.12
C LEU A 106 0.54 -17.91 5.38
N LEU A 107 -0.44 -18.66 5.91
CA LEU A 107 -1.13 -18.30 7.14
C LEU A 107 -0.18 -18.25 8.33
N ASN A 108 0.73 -19.21 8.48
CA ASN A 108 1.75 -19.22 9.53
C ASN A 108 2.71 -18.01 9.42
N LYS A 109 3.11 -17.62 8.21
CA LYS A 109 3.92 -16.41 7.97
C LYS A 109 3.16 -15.14 8.35
N ILE A 110 1.87 -15.07 8.00
CA ILE A 110 1.00 -13.94 8.38
C ILE A 110 0.80 -13.92 9.89
N GLU A 111 0.63 -15.08 10.52
CA GLU A 111 0.49 -15.19 11.98
C GLU A 111 1.72 -14.61 12.69
N ASN A 112 2.91 -15.04 12.28
CA ASN A 112 4.16 -14.54 12.86
C ASN A 112 4.31 -13.01 12.74
N ILE A 113 3.98 -12.43 11.58
CA ILE A 113 4.04 -10.98 11.41
C ILE A 113 2.90 -10.29 12.17
N GLY A 114 1.69 -10.82 12.08
CA GLY A 114 0.49 -10.25 12.69
C GLY A 114 0.61 -10.12 14.21
N ASP A 115 1.14 -11.16 14.88
CA ASP A 115 1.38 -11.11 16.32
C ASP A 115 2.38 -10.00 16.70
N GLN A 116 3.40 -9.76 15.87
CA GLN A 116 4.40 -8.72 16.10
C GLN A 116 3.89 -7.31 15.78
N LEU A 117 2.90 -7.18 14.87
CA LEU A 117 2.31 -5.90 14.48
C LEU A 117 1.04 -5.55 15.26
N LYS A 118 0.60 -6.42 16.19
CA LYS A 118 -0.58 -6.16 17.02
C LYS A 118 -0.43 -4.84 17.78
N GLY A 119 -1.41 -3.95 17.60
CA GLY A 119 -1.40 -2.61 18.18
C GLY A 119 -0.62 -1.54 17.39
N TYR A 120 0.13 -1.92 16.34
CA TYR A 120 0.82 -1.00 15.43
C TYR A 120 0.06 -0.76 14.14
N THR A 121 -0.66 -1.73 13.63
CA THR A 121 -1.52 -1.55 12.45
C THR A 121 -2.97 -1.88 12.76
N GLU A 122 -3.88 -1.28 12.01
CA GLU A 122 -5.32 -1.53 12.10
C GLU A 122 -5.84 -2.28 10.87
N LYS A 123 -4.98 -2.47 9.86
CA LYS A 123 -5.38 -3.02 8.56
C LYS A 123 -4.33 -3.96 7.99
N LEU A 124 -4.78 -5.10 7.49
CA LEU A 124 -4.01 -6.01 6.64
C LEU A 124 -4.63 -6.03 5.25
N VAL A 125 -3.84 -5.62 4.27
CA VAL A 125 -4.20 -5.71 2.86
C VAL A 125 -3.46 -6.88 2.22
N PHE A 126 -4.16 -7.67 1.41
CA PHE A 126 -3.54 -8.75 0.67
C PHE A 126 -4.04 -8.79 -0.78
N SER A 127 -3.28 -9.42 -1.65
CA SER A 127 -3.70 -9.72 -3.02
C SER A 127 -3.14 -11.06 -3.45
N PHE A 128 -3.86 -11.73 -4.32
CA PHE A 128 -3.40 -12.98 -4.92
C PHE A 128 -2.57 -12.67 -6.16
N VAL A 129 -1.42 -13.34 -6.30
CA VAL A 129 -0.58 -13.15 -7.48
C VAL A 129 -1.28 -13.71 -8.72
N ASP A 130 -1.40 -12.89 -9.74
CA ASP A 130 -1.88 -13.32 -11.06
C ASP A 130 -0.68 -13.60 -11.98
N ILE A 131 -0.19 -14.83 -11.93
CA ILE A 131 1.00 -15.22 -12.70
C ILE A 131 0.65 -15.48 -14.16
N LEU A 132 -0.55 -15.99 -14.43
CA LEU A 132 -0.95 -16.38 -15.79
C LEU A 132 -1.16 -15.17 -16.70
N SER A 133 -1.68 -14.06 -16.15
CA SER A 133 -1.88 -12.81 -16.91
C SER A 133 -0.56 -12.05 -17.18
N TYR A 134 0.52 -12.38 -16.45
CA TYR A 134 1.81 -11.70 -16.60
C TYR A 134 2.91 -12.64 -17.08
N ASN A 135 3.00 -12.84 -18.42
CA ASN A 135 4.02 -13.69 -19.05
C ASN A 135 5.45 -13.45 -18.52
N LYS A 136 5.77 -12.21 -18.18
CA LYS A 136 7.07 -11.83 -17.61
C LYS A 136 7.30 -12.47 -16.24
N VAL A 137 6.32 -12.40 -15.36
CA VAL A 137 6.39 -13.02 -14.03
C VAL A 137 6.57 -14.53 -14.17
N LYS A 138 5.75 -15.14 -15.02
CA LYS A 138 5.85 -16.58 -15.35
C LYS A 138 7.24 -16.97 -15.85
N ASN A 139 7.80 -16.19 -16.77
CA ASN A 139 9.14 -16.47 -17.32
C ASN A 139 10.25 -16.28 -16.27
N ASN A 140 10.15 -15.25 -15.42
CA ASN A 140 11.11 -15.03 -14.34
C ASN A 140 11.11 -16.18 -13.32
N LEU A 141 9.94 -16.62 -12.89
CA LEU A 141 9.81 -17.74 -11.94
C LEU A 141 10.41 -19.02 -12.55
N LYS A 142 10.07 -19.34 -13.79
CA LYS A 142 10.64 -20.50 -14.51
C LYS A 142 12.15 -20.42 -14.65
N ALA A 143 12.71 -19.26 -15.03
CA ALA A 143 14.14 -19.06 -15.20
C ALA A 143 14.92 -19.25 -13.88
N ASN A 144 14.27 -19.04 -12.75
CA ASN A 144 14.85 -19.24 -11.41
C ASN A 144 14.48 -20.61 -10.78
N GLY A 145 13.89 -21.52 -11.58
CA GLY A 145 13.53 -22.86 -11.10
C GLY A 145 12.40 -22.89 -10.07
N ILE A 146 11.56 -21.83 -10.03
CA ILE A 146 10.46 -21.72 -9.09
C ILE A 146 9.20 -22.23 -9.79
N SER A 147 8.69 -23.38 -9.35
CA SER A 147 7.37 -23.87 -9.71
C SER A 147 6.32 -23.06 -8.97
N PHE A 148 5.25 -22.68 -9.65
CA PHE A 148 4.15 -21.94 -9.03
C PHE A 148 2.83 -22.71 -9.16
N VAL A 149 1.96 -22.47 -8.22
CA VAL A 149 0.59 -23.00 -8.19
C VAL A 149 -0.39 -21.83 -8.34
N ASP A 150 -1.34 -21.96 -9.25
CA ASP A 150 -2.31 -20.89 -9.46
C ASP A 150 -3.32 -20.79 -8.31
N TRP A 151 -3.73 -19.57 -8.07
CA TRP A 151 -4.86 -19.26 -7.23
C TRP A 151 -6.17 -19.54 -7.99
N THR A 152 -6.89 -20.58 -7.58
CA THR A 152 -8.28 -20.82 -8.01
C THR A 152 -9.24 -20.08 -7.06
N GLU A 153 -10.48 -19.85 -7.51
CA GLU A 153 -11.51 -19.22 -6.66
C GLU A 153 -11.74 -19.98 -5.34
N ASP A 154 -11.68 -21.31 -5.38
CA ASP A 154 -11.82 -22.15 -4.17
C ASP A 154 -10.66 -21.92 -3.20
N LYS A 155 -9.42 -21.88 -3.69
CA LYS A 155 -8.23 -21.60 -2.85
C LYS A 155 -8.24 -20.18 -2.29
N MET A 156 -8.66 -19.20 -3.08
CA MET A 156 -8.81 -17.82 -2.63
C MET A 156 -9.85 -17.72 -1.51
N THR A 157 -11.00 -18.40 -1.67
CA THR A 157 -12.07 -18.43 -0.69
C THR A 157 -11.65 -19.16 0.58
N GLU A 158 -10.98 -20.32 0.44
CA GLU A 158 -10.41 -21.06 1.58
C GLU A 158 -9.44 -20.17 2.38
N PHE A 159 -8.47 -19.59 1.68
CA PHE A 159 -7.49 -18.73 2.31
C PHE A 159 -8.13 -17.54 3.05
N ALA A 160 -9.03 -16.81 2.39
CA ALA A 160 -9.71 -15.67 2.97
C ALA A 160 -10.52 -16.05 4.22
N SER A 161 -11.28 -17.16 4.17
CA SER A 161 -12.05 -17.64 5.30
C SER A 161 -11.16 -18.02 6.48
N ARG A 162 -10.04 -18.70 6.23
CA ARG A 162 -9.08 -19.08 7.27
C ARG A 162 -8.37 -17.88 7.86
N LEU A 163 -8.04 -16.87 7.05
CA LEU A 163 -7.44 -15.63 7.52
C LEU A 163 -8.40 -14.83 8.42
N VAL A 164 -9.69 -14.79 8.07
CA VAL A 164 -10.74 -14.18 8.92
C VAL A 164 -10.83 -14.90 10.26
N ALA A 165 -10.82 -16.23 10.26
CA ALA A 165 -10.84 -17.02 11.48
C ALA A 165 -9.60 -16.77 12.34
N LEU A 166 -8.40 -16.76 11.74
CA LEU A 166 -7.13 -16.48 12.40
C LEU A 166 -7.11 -15.08 13.03
N ASN A 167 -7.55 -14.05 12.29
CA ASN A 167 -7.64 -12.68 12.80
C ASN A 167 -8.52 -12.57 14.05
N LYS A 168 -9.63 -13.30 14.07
CA LYS A 168 -10.54 -13.40 15.22
C LYS A 168 -9.91 -14.14 16.38
N GLU A 169 -9.34 -15.31 16.13
CA GLU A 169 -8.68 -16.17 17.13
C GLU A 169 -7.55 -15.44 17.87
N LYS A 170 -6.69 -14.74 17.10
CA LYS A 170 -5.57 -13.96 17.65
C LYS A 170 -6.00 -12.64 18.30
N GLY A 171 -7.24 -12.24 18.10
CA GLY A 171 -7.75 -10.97 18.61
C GLY A 171 -6.95 -9.77 18.09
N TRP A 172 -6.51 -9.82 16.83
CA TRP A 172 -5.80 -8.70 16.20
C TRP A 172 -6.74 -7.56 15.87
N ASN A 173 -7.99 -7.88 15.52
CA ASN A 173 -9.02 -6.92 15.09
C ASN A 173 -8.59 -6.09 13.86
N TYR A 174 -7.77 -6.67 12.98
CA TYR A 174 -7.41 -6.02 11.74
C TYR A 174 -8.60 -5.96 10.79
N LYS A 175 -8.78 -4.81 10.13
CA LYS A 175 -9.59 -4.74 8.92
C LYS A 175 -8.87 -5.50 7.82
N LEU A 176 -9.44 -6.61 7.39
CA LEU A 176 -8.90 -7.39 6.27
C LEU A 176 -9.42 -6.82 4.97
N ALA A 177 -8.55 -6.60 3.99
CA ALA A 177 -8.94 -6.02 2.71
C ALA A 177 -8.14 -6.62 1.55
N THR A 178 -8.80 -6.73 0.37
CA THR A 178 -8.15 -7.18 -0.88
C THR A 178 -8.02 -6.06 -1.88
N CYS A 179 -6.96 -6.09 -2.70
CA CYS A 179 -6.69 -5.07 -3.70
C CYS A 179 -7.00 -5.57 -5.11
N GLY A 180 -8.06 -5.03 -5.72
CA GLY A 180 -8.37 -5.25 -7.13
C GLY A 180 -8.93 -6.64 -7.47
N GLU A 181 -9.39 -7.39 -6.47
CA GLU A 181 -9.98 -8.71 -6.65
C GLU A 181 -11.45 -8.62 -7.08
N ARG A 182 -11.86 -9.53 -7.97
CA ARG A 182 -13.27 -9.68 -8.36
C ARG A 182 -14.09 -10.38 -7.28
N GLY A 183 -13.47 -11.34 -6.60
CA GLY A 183 -14.09 -12.12 -5.54
C GLY A 183 -14.45 -11.26 -4.33
N ARG A 184 -15.60 -11.55 -3.74
CA ARG A 184 -16.01 -10.98 -2.45
C ARG A 184 -15.93 -12.08 -1.41
N TYR A 185 -15.14 -11.84 -0.38
CA TYR A 185 -14.93 -12.80 0.70
C TYR A 185 -15.59 -12.26 1.97
N PRO A 186 -16.47 -13.03 2.64
CA PRO A 186 -17.08 -12.61 3.90
C PRO A 186 -16.03 -12.18 4.93
N GLY A 187 -16.19 -10.99 5.51
CA GLY A 187 -15.22 -10.45 6.49
C GLY A 187 -13.99 -9.79 5.88
N VAL A 188 -13.94 -9.65 4.55
CA VAL A 188 -12.86 -8.97 3.83
C VAL A 188 -13.44 -7.83 3.00
N GLU A 189 -12.88 -6.63 3.13
CA GLU A 189 -13.34 -5.42 2.44
C GLU A 189 -12.59 -5.21 1.11
N PRO A 190 -13.21 -4.55 0.11
CA PRO A 190 -12.47 -3.99 -1.01
C PRO A 190 -11.49 -2.93 -0.50
N ASN A 191 -10.22 -2.98 -0.93
CA ASN A 191 -9.22 -2.02 -0.50
C ASN A 191 -9.17 -0.80 -1.42
N HIS A 192 -8.91 0.36 -0.79
CA HIS A 192 -8.53 1.59 -1.45
C HIS A 192 -7.05 1.85 -1.15
N CYS A 193 -6.17 1.62 -2.12
CA CYS A 193 -4.73 1.84 -1.90
C CYS A 193 -4.41 3.33 -1.78
N ILE A 194 -5.10 4.17 -2.57
CA ILE A 194 -5.14 5.61 -2.39
C ILE A 194 -6.51 5.93 -1.82
N ASP A 195 -6.52 6.06 -0.50
CA ASP A 195 -7.71 6.11 0.32
C ASP A 195 -7.99 7.56 0.74
N ASP A 196 -9.00 8.18 0.10
CA ASP A 196 -9.39 9.56 0.38
C ASP A 196 -9.96 9.72 1.80
N GLU A 197 -10.60 8.68 2.36
CA GLU A 197 -11.06 8.72 3.75
C GLU A 197 -9.89 8.82 4.73
N LEU A 198 -8.85 8.01 4.51
CA LEU A 198 -7.64 8.06 5.33
C LEU A 198 -6.91 9.40 5.16
N ILE A 199 -6.84 9.93 3.94
CA ILE A 199 -6.25 11.25 3.67
C ILE A 199 -7.02 12.35 4.41
N ILE A 200 -8.35 12.33 4.35
CA ILE A 200 -9.20 13.28 5.08
C ILE A 200 -8.94 13.18 6.59
N LYS A 201 -8.99 11.98 7.17
CA LYS A 201 -8.72 11.76 8.60
C LYS A 201 -7.36 12.30 9.06
N LYS A 202 -6.34 12.19 8.20
CA LYS A 202 -4.98 12.60 8.54
C LYS A 202 -4.71 14.10 8.32
N SER A 203 -5.51 14.76 7.48
CA SER A 203 -5.21 16.13 7.02
C SER A 203 -6.43 17.05 6.97
N PHE A 204 -7.47 16.79 7.74
CA PHE A 204 -8.72 17.58 7.68
C PHE A 204 -8.55 19.07 8.03
N HIS A 205 -7.43 19.46 8.63
CA HIS A 205 -7.10 20.87 8.87
C HIS A 205 -6.55 21.58 7.61
N ASP A 206 -6.14 20.86 6.57
CA ASP A 206 -5.67 21.44 5.31
C ASP A 206 -6.87 21.80 4.40
N LYS A 207 -7.28 23.07 4.43
CA LYS A 207 -8.44 23.55 3.66
C LYS A 207 -8.30 23.35 2.15
N GLU A 208 -7.10 23.53 1.58
CA GLU A 208 -6.88 23.36 0.14
C GLU A 208 -7.02 21.88 -0.26
N LEU A 209 -6.49 20.98 0.56
CA LEU A 209 -6.64 19.54 0.35
C LEU A 209 -8.11 19.11 0.50
N MET A 210 -8.83 19.63 1.51
CA MET A 210 -10.25 19.33 1.69
C MET A 210 -11.09 19.81 0.50
N ASN A 211 -10.81 21.01 -0.01
CA ASN A 211 -11.46 21.51 -1.23
C ASN A 211 -11.17 20.59 -2.44
N TYR A 212 -9.93 20.13 -2.61
CA TYR A 212 -9.56 19.20 -3.67
C TYR A 212 -10.31 17.87 -3.55
N LEU A 213 -10.44 17.35 -2.33
CA LEU A 213 -11.15 16.11 -2.00
C LEU A 213 -12.67 16.25 -1.96
N LYS A 214 -13.19 17.47 -2.17
CA LYS A 214 -14.64 17.78 -2.04
C LYS A 214 -15.17 17.34 -0.68
N ALA A 215 -14.37 17.52 0.36
CA ALA A 215 -14.71 17.17 1.73
C ALA A 215 -15.20 18.39 2.50
N GLU A 216 -16.34 18.26 3.15
CA GLU A 216 -16.90 19.22 4.07
C GLU A 216 -16.70 18.77 5.51
N ILE A 217 -16.04 19.61 6.31
CA ILE A 217 -15.85 19.36 7.74
C ILE A 217 -17.02 19.99 8.51
N LYS A 218 -17.67 19.19 9.33
CA LYS A 218 -18.87 19.59 10.08
C LYS A 218 -18.68 19.28 11.57
N PRO A 219 -19.26 20.12 12.45
CA PRO A 219 -19.27 19.81 13.88
C PRO A 219 -20.15 18.58 14.15
N MET A 220 -19.78 17.78 15.15
CA MET A 220 -20.61 16.66 15.60
C MET A 220 -21.99 17.16 16.01
N PRO A 221 -23.08 16.52 15.56
CA PRO A 221 -24.42 16.86 16.03
C PRO A 221 -24.57 16.49 17.50
N PRO A 222 -25.49 17.16 18.20
CA PRO A 222 -25.80 16.83 19.59
C PRO A 222 -26.33 15.41 19.69
N ARG A 223 -26.12 14.79 20.84
CA ARG A 223 -26.70 13.48 21.14
C ARG A 223 -28.24 13.61 21.25
N ASP A 224 -28.92 12.61 20.72
CA ASP A 224 -30.37 12.52 20.93
C ASP A 224 -30.66 12.39 22.42
N MET A 225 -31.63 13.19 22.90
CA MET A 225 -31.95 13.28 24.32
C MET A 225 -32.57 12.01 24.92
N PHE A 226 -33.16 11.15 24.08
CA PHE A 226 -33.86 9.94 24.54
C PHE A 226 -32.96 8.70 24.39
N THR A 227 -32.24 8.60 23.30
CA THR A 227 -31.40 7.41 22.97
C THR A 227 -29.94 7.59 23.36
N ASN A 228 -29.49 8.79 23.67
CA ASN A 228 -28.10 9.17 23.93
C ASN A 228 -27.16 8.81 22.76
N THR A 229 -27.70 8.63 21.56
CA THR A 229 -26.94 8.29 20.34
C THR A 229 -26.67 9.53 19.48
N ILE A 230 -25.64 9.46 18.65
CA ILE A 230 -25.35 10.44 17.61
C ILE A 230 -25.71 9.81 16.27
N THR A 231 -26.59 10.46 15.50
CA THR A 231 -26.94 10.04 14.15
C THR A 231 -26.13 10.86 13.14
N LEU A 232 -25.31 10.18 12.36
CA LEU A 232 -24.52 10.78 11.28
C LEU A 232 -25.11 10.40 9.92
N PRO A 233 -24.89 11.22 8.89
CA PRO A 233 -25.24 10.86 7.51
C PRO A 233 -24.51 9.59 7.07
N GLU A 234 -25.11 8.86 6.13
CA GLU A 234 -24.47 7.71 5.51
C GLU A 234 -23.13 8.12 4.85
N GLY A 235 -22.09 7.34 5.05
CA GLY A 235 -20.74 7.63 4.54
C GLY A 235 -20.00 8.76 5.27
N ALA A 236 -20.52 9.22 6.43
CA ALA A 236 -19.81 10.20 7.26
C ALA A 236 -18.48 9.62 7.80
N ILE A 237 -17.46 10.43 7.74
CA ILE A 237 -16.10 10.11 8.21
C ILE A 237 -15.89 10.78 9.56
N ILE A 238 -15.78 10.00 10.63
CA ILE A 238 -15.48 10.54 11.96
C ILE A 238 -14.00 10.95 11.99
N LEU A 239 -13.75 12.21 12.35
CA LEU A 239 -12.42 12.81 12.40
C LEU A 239 -11.87 12.82 13.83
N ASP A 240 -12.64 13.37 14.74
CA ASP A 240 -12.36 13.46 16.18
C ASP A 240 -13.67 13.47 16.98
N SER A 241 -13.61 13.77 18.27
CA SER A 241 -14.80 13.88 19.14
C SER A 241 -15.76 15.00 18.75
N ASN A 242 -15.29 16.00 18.00
CA ASN A 242 -16.02 17.24 17.74
C ASN A 242 -16.40 17.42 16.26
N HIS A 243 -15.79 16.63 15.36
CA HIS A 243 -15.95 16.83 13.92
C HIS A 243 -16.14 15.52 13.17
N TYR A 244 -16.94 15.61 12.12
CA TYR A 244 -17.02 14.62 11.06
C TYR A 244 -16.88 15.28 9.69
N ALA A 245 -16.59 14.50 8.68
CA ALA A 245 -16.56 14.96 7.29
C ALA A 245 -17.61 14.22 6.45
N THR A 246 -18.13 14.92 5.45
CA THR A 246 -18.79 14.31 4.29
C THR A 246 -17.93 14.56 3.06
N ARG A 247 -17.98 13.69 2.05
CA ARG A 247 -17.18 13.83 0.83
C ARG A 247 -17.94 13.46 -0.42
N GLY A 248 -17.49 13.97 -1.58
CA GLY A 248 -17.97 13.54 -2.89
C GLY A 248 -17.32 12.22 -3.34
N ASP A 249 -17.70 11.74 -4.53
CA ASP A 249 -17.06 10.63 -5.21
C ASP A 249 -15.71 11.09 -5.80
N ASN A 250 -14.61 10.57 -5.23
CA ASN A 250 -13.25 10.85 -5.67
C ASN A 250 -12.62 9.67 -6.43
N ARG A 251 -13.38 8.59 -6.66
CA ARG A 251 -12.87 7.38 -7.33
C ARG A 251 -12.29 7.71 -8.70
N ASP A 252 -11.13 7.15 -8.98
CA ASP A 252 -10.51 7.22 -10.30
C ASP A 252 -11.18 6.25 -11.29
N LYS A 253 -11.99 6.79 -12.19
CA LYS A 253 -12.71 6.02 -13.21
C LYS A 253 -11.78 5.42 -14.28
N GLY A 254 -10.53 5.84 -14.34
CA GLY A 254 -9.50 5.30 -15.23
C GLY A 254 -8.80 4.05 -14.70
N GLN A 255 -9.08 3.65 -13.46
CA GLN A 255 -8.52 2.44 -12.85
C GLN A 255 -9.33 1.18 -13.21
N ARG A 256 -8.77 0.01 -12.82
CA ARG A 256 -9.46 -1.29 -12.99
C ARG A 256 -10.87 -1.24 -12.36
N GLU A 257 -11.79 -2.01 -12.92
CA GLU A 257 -13.21 -2.03 -12.52
C GLU A 257 -13.44 -2.16 -11.02
N PHE A 258 -12.67 -3.01 -10.36
CA PHE A 258 -12.81 -3.29 -8.91
C PHE A 258 -11.87 -2.43 -8.03
N CYS A 259 -11.18 -1.45 -8.61
CA CYS A 259 -10.31 -0.54 -7.86
C CYS A 259 -11.13 0.62 -7.27
N GLY A 260 -11.06 0.81 -5.96
CA GLY A 260 -11.72 1.91 -5.25
C GLY A 260 -10.84 3.14 -5.02
N CYS A 261 -9.60 3.15 -5.55
CA CYS A 261 -8.65 4.24 -5.32
C CYS A 261 -9.14 5.58 -5.87
N MET A 262 -8.87 6.65 -5.14
CA MET A 262 -9.09 8.00 -5.65
C MET A 262 -8.07 8.36 -6.75
N LYS A 263 -8.41 9.38 -7.53
CA LYS A 263 -7.53 9.94 -8.54
C LYS A 263 -6.24 10.48 -7.93
N SER A 264 -5.11 10.10 -8.49
CA SER A 264 -3.79 10.51 -8.03
C SER A 264 -2.79 10.57 -9.18
N LYS A 265 -1.60 11.14 -8.93
CA LYS A 265 -0.48 11.10 -9.87
C LYS A 265 0.56 10.11 -9.38
N ASP A 266 0.71 9.00 -10.09
CA ASP A 266 1.84 8.09 -9.90
C ASP A 266 3.11 8.73 -10.47
N ILE A 267 4.16 8.77 -9.64
CA ILE A 267 5.49 9.28 -9.98
C ILE A 267 6.53 8.16 -10.01
N GLY A 268 6.10 6.91 -9.82
CA GLY A 268 6.96 5.73 -9.93
C GLY A 268 7.49 5.55 -11.37
N GLN A 269 8.67 4.94 -11.48
CA GLN A 269 9.26 4.62 -12.77
C GLN A 269 9.70 3.16 -12.81
N TYR A 270 9.43 2.51 -13.95
CA TYR A 270 9.88 1.15 -14.20
C TYR A 270 11.42 1.04 -14.18
N ASN A 271 11.93 -0.11 -13.81
CA ASN A 271 13.37 -0.39 -13.73
C ASN A 271 14.13 0.49 -12.73
N THR A 272 13.53 0.81 -11.58
CA THR A 272 14.17 1.61 -10.53
C THR A 272 14.30 0.88 -9.20
N CYS A 273 13.55 -0.22 -9.00
CA CYS A 273 13.51 -0.96 -7.75
C CYS A 273 14.59 -2.03 -7.68
N ILE A 274 15.42 -2.01 -6.62
CA ILE A 274 16.52 -2.96 -6.39
C ILE A 274 16.13 -4.14 -5.48
N HIS A 275 14.84 -4.30 -5.15
CA HIS A 275 14.41 -5.41 -4.28
C HIS A 275 14.50 -6.77 -4.95
N MET A 276 14.66 -6.82 -6.27
CA MET A 276 14.93 -8.03 -7.07
C MET A 276 13.92 -9.16 -6.83
N CYS A 277 12.64 -8.80 -6.62
CA CYS A 277 11.57 -9.77 -6.43
C CYS A 277 11.40 -10.63 -7.68
N GLU A 278 11.28 -11.94 -7.52
CA GLU A 278 11.14 -12.89 -8.64
C GLU A 278 9.80 -12.74 -9.36
N TYR A 279 8.76 -12.29 -8.67
CA TYR A 279 7.43 -12.01 -9.21
C TYR A 279 7.25 -10.53 -9.66
N CYS A 280 8.34 -9.77 -9.86
CA CYS A 280 8.25 -8.36 -10.20
C CYS A 280 7.77 -8.15 -11.64
N TYR A 281 6.72 -7.36 -11.82
CA TYR A 281 6.23 -6.91 -13.13
C TYR A 281 6.86 -5.59 -13.60
N ALA A 282 7.41 -4.79 -12.65
CA ALA A 282 7.86 -3.42 -12.91
C ALA A 282 9.29 -3.31 -13.45
N ASN A 283 10.15 -4.29 -13.19
CA ASN A 283 11.51 -4.29 -13.73
C ASN A 283 11.59 -5.10 -15.03
N THR A 284 12.16 -4.56 -16.09
CA THR A 284 12.40 -5.29 -17.33
C THR A 284 13.46 -6.36 -17.13
N SER A 285 14.52 -6.02 -16.40
CA SER A 285 15.52 -6.95 -15.90
C SER A 285 16.11 -6.44 -14.59
N LYS A 286 16.74 -7.34 -13.83
CA LYS A 286 17.45 -7.00 -12.59
C LYS A 286 18.65 -6.09 -12.87
N GLU A 287 19.35 -6.31 -13.99
CA GLU A 287 20.51 -5.54 -14.43
C GLU A 287 20.10 -4.09 -14.80
N ALA A 288 18.98 -3.93 -15.50
CA ALA A 288 18.45 -2.59 -15.83
C ALA A 288 18.11 -1.79 -14.57
N ALA A 289 17.47 -2.42 -13.59
CA ALA A 289 17.15 -1.80 -12.32
C ALA A 289 18.42 -1.44 -11.53
N ALA A 290 19.41 -2.34 -11.44
CA ALA A 290 20.67 -2.09 -10.77
C ALA A 290 21.46 -0.95 -11.44
N LYS A 291 21.50 -0.91 -12.79
CA LYS A 291 22.14 0.17 -13.54
C LYS A 291 21.48 1.53 -13.27
N ASN A 292 20.17 1.61 -13.32
CA ASN A 292 19.44 2.85 -13.07
C ASN A 292 19.61 3.32 -11.62
N PHE A 293 19.60 2.40 -10.65
CA PHE A 293 19.86 2.71 -9.26
C PHE A 293 21.29 3.25 -9.03
N LYS A 294 22.28 2.66 -9.71
CA LYS A 294 23.65 3.19 -9.68
C LYS A 294 23.71 4.62 -10.23
N CYS A 295 23.12 4.87 -11.40
CA CYS A 295 23.05 6.22 -11.97
C CYS A 295 22.37 7.22 -11.02
N HIS A 296 21.27 6.82 -10.36
CA HIS A 296 20.61 7.67 -9.36
C HIS A 296 21.53 8.00 -8.19
N ARG A 297 22.26 7.02 -7.66
CA ARG A 297 23.21 7.26 -6.56
C ARG A 297 24.36 8.20 -6.95
N GLU A 298 24.81 8.14 -8.20
CA GLU A 298 25.86 9.01 -8.74
C GLU A 298 25.34 10.43 -9.01
N ASN A 299 24.04 10.56 -9.36
CA ASN A 299 23.38 11.84 -9.60
C ASN A 299 21.97 11.88 -8.98
N PRO A 300 21.86 11.97 -7.65
CA PRO A 300 20.57 11.96 -6.95
C PRO A 300 19.69 13.19 -7.23
N TRP A 301 20.29 14.27 -7.74
CA TRP A 301 19.62 15.51 -8.10
C TRP A 301 19.31 15.60 -9.61
N GLY A 302 19.48 14.53 -10.35
CA GLY A 302 19.10 14.47 -11.76
C GLY A 302 17.59 14.72 -11.95
N GLU A 303 17.20 15.19 -13.14
CA GLU A 303 15.79 15.46 -13.42
C GLU A 303 14.89 14.23 -13.33
N THR A 304 15.44 13.04 -13.56
CA THR A 304 14.70 11.77 -13.46
C THR A 304 15.12 11.00 -12.22
N ILE A 305 14.23 10.13 -11.72
CA ILE A 305 14.56 9.22 -10.61
C ILE A 305 15.61 8.16 -10.99
N THR A 306 16.03 8.10 -12.25
CA THR A 306 17.15 7.26 -12.72
C THR A 306 18.47 8.03 -12.78
N GLY A 307 18.51 9.30 -12.39
CA GLY A 307 19.70 10.14 -12.41
C GLY A 307 20.10 10.63 -13.80
N LYS A 308 19.23 10.51 -14.80
CA LYS A 308 19.49 10.91 -16.20
C LYS A 308 18.93 12.29 -16.48
#